data_686a79bd32fa4a18f1d9ed167f4acab3
#
_entry.id   686a79bd32fa4a18f1d9ed167f4acab3
#
_cell.length_a   1.000
_cell.length_b   1.000
_cell.length_c   1.000
_cell.angle_alpha   90.00
_cell.angle_beta   90.00
_cell.angle_gamma   90.00
#
_symmetry.space_group_name_H-M   'P 1'
#
loop_
_entity.id
_entity.type
_entity.pdbx_description
1 polymer ?
#
loop_
_entity_poly.entity_id
_entity_poly.type
_entity_poly.pdbx_seq_one_letter_code
_entity_poly.pdbx_strand_id
1 'polypeptide(L)'
;MYSVDDIQLEHRLIDGVNTRIASVGEGPVALLIHGWPECWYSWRPQMVALANAGFRAVAPDMPGFGETDALPQIGDYNAKRIAAFMQALVGHTNKGKPVLLIGHDWGAINCWQFVQLHPELVERLVIMSVPLRPVADVPPIEFLRGYFADNFFYQVYFQEPGVAEAEFDADPEGILRALYCSPDTPRHPPVLGKALSEGGGWIGRLGVPKVQPGWLSDEMLAYYLDAYRHSGFAGESITTGIWMRTGGNFCHCAIPSSNAQCCF
;
A
#
# COMPACT_ATOMS: atom_id res chain seq x y z
N MET A 1 29.23 1.16 4.55
CA MET A 1 28.16 0.23 4.10
C MET A 1 27.03 0.38 5.07
N TYR A 2 25.84 0.71 4.60
CA TYR A 2 24.65 0.91 5.43
C TYR A 2 24.04 -0.42 5.86
N SER A 3 23.38 -0.43 7.02
CA SER A 3 22.62 -1.53 7.62
C SER A 3 21.19 -1.07 7.97
N VAL A 4 20.37 -1.94 8.50
CA VAL A 4 19.01 -1.61 8.96
C VAL A 4 19.05 -0.63 10.14
N ASP A 5 20.09 -0.70 10.98
CA ASP A 5 20.26 0.15 12.15
C ASP A 5 20.60 1.61 11.79
N ASP A 6 21.01 1.87 10.54
CA ASP A 6 21.28 3.22 10.04
C ASP A 6 20.00 3.92 9.51
N ILE A 7 18.85 3.23 9.46
CA ILE A 7 17.58 3.82 9.04
C ILE A 7 17.12 4.83 10.10
N GLN A 8 16.96 6.05 9.67
CA GLN A 8 16.48 7.15 10.51
C GLN A 8 14.97 7.31 10.34
N LEU A 9 14.28 7.52 11.45
CA LEU A 9 12.83 7.73 11.50
C LEU A 9 12.54 9.13 11.98
N GLU A 10 11.64 9.81 11.29
CA GLU A 10 11.22 11.16 11.66
C GLU A 10 9.71 11.34 11.39
N HIS A 11 9.12 12.31 12.09
CA HIS A 11 7.77 12.79 11.76
C HIS A 11 7.85 14.17 11.12
N ARG A 12 7.08 14.39 10.07
CA ARG A 12 6.97 15.67 9.36
C ARG A 12 5.54 15.96 8.97
N LEU A 13 5.20 17.22 9.02
CA LEU A 13 3.92 17.69 8.49
C LEU A 13 4.03 17.78 6.95
N ILE A 14 3.40 16.85 6.24
CA ILE A 14 3.37 16.78 4.79
C ILE A 14 1.94 17.03 4.34
N ASP A 15 1.69 18.13 3.63
CA ASP A 15 0.37 18.51 3.12
C ASP A 15 -0.74 18.42 4.20
N GLY A 16 -0.41 18.88 5.42
CA GLY A 16 -1.32 18.88 6.56
C GLY A 16 -1.44 17.54 7.32
N VAL A 17 -0.72 16.50 6.89
CA VAL A 17 -0.72 15.17 7.52
C VAL A 17 0.59 14.97 8.28
N ASN A 18 0.50 14.65 9.57
CA ASN A 18 1.69 14.28 10.36
C ASN A 18 2.16 12.90 9.90
N THR A 19 3.30 12.85 9.22
CA THR A 19 3.75 11.71 8.43
C THR A 19 5.02 11.11 9.02
N ARG A 20 5.01 9.81 9.29
CA ARG A 20 6.18 9.02 9.60
C ARG A 20 6.98 8.78 8.33
N ILE A 21 8.28 9.10 8.35
CA ILE A 21 9.19 8.92 7.23
C ILE A 21 10.43 8.18 7.70
N ALA A 22 10.75 7.07 7.03
CA ALA A 22 12.02 6.37 7.18
C ALA A 22 12.97 6.80 6.07
N SER A 23 14.25 7.00 6.39
CA SER A 23 15.27 7.32 5.39
C SER A 23 16.64 6.77 5.72
N VAL A 24 17.42 6.42 4.68
CA VAL A 24 18.80 5.95 4.83
C VAL A 24 19.58 6.24 3.55
N GLY A 25 20.87 6.51 3.68
CA GLY A 25 21.78 6.76 2.58
C GLY A 25 21.81 8.21 2.12
N GLU A 26 22.62 8.47 1.10
CA GLU A 26 22.85 9.78 0.50
C GLU A 26 22.80 9.63 -1.03
N GLY A 27 22.54 10.73 -1.76
CA GLY A 27 22.49 10.75 -3.21
C GLY A 27 21.11 11.03 -3.78
N PRO A 28 20.82 10.62 -5.04
CA PRO A 28 19.51 10.77 -5.65
C PRO A 28 18.43 10.05 -4.82
N VAL A 29 17.24 10.66 -4.74
CA VAL A 29 16.16 10.09 -3.91
C VAL A 29 15.49 8.92 -4.62
N ALA A 30 15.41 7.77 -3.94
CA ALA A 30 14.51 6.67 -4.25
C ALA A 30 13.35 6.69 -3.23
N LEU A 31 12.14 6.98 -3.71
CA LEU A 31 10.93 7.06 -2.91
C LEU A 31 10.16 5.75 -3.05
N LEU A 32 9.94 5.06 -1.91
CA LEU A 32 9.33 3.74 -1.86
C LEU A 32 7.95 3.83 -1.20
N ILE A 33 6.91 3.46 -1.95
CA ILE A 33 5.50 3.53 -1.53
C ILE A 33 4.98 2.12 -1.28
N HIS A 34 4.62 1.85 -0.02
CA HIS A 34 4.11 0.55 0.41
C HIS A 34 2.64 0.34 0.03
N GLY A 35 2.20 -0.89 0.12
CA GLY A 35 0.82 -1.31 -0.04
C GLY A 35 0.17 -1.77 1.26
N TRP A 36 -0.76 -2.67 1.14
CA TRP A 36 -1.49 -3.27 2.24
C TRP A 36 -1.15 -4.78 2.41
N PRO A 37 -1.12 -5.28 3.61
CA PRO A 37 -1.20 -4.62 4.92
C PRO A 37 0.19 -4.22 5.45
N GLU A 38 0.84 -3.32 4.76
CA GLU A 38 2.22 -2.95 4.98
C GLU A 38 2.36 -1.53 5.58
N CYS A 39 3.60 -1.16 5.91
CA CYS A 39 4.04 0.19 6.24
C CYS A 39 5.49 0.36 5.74
N TRP A 40 6.15 1.49 6.01
CA TRP A 40 7.54 1.71 5.60
C TRP A 40 8.46 0.53 5.96
N TYR A 41 8.16 -0.19 7.03
CA TYR A 41 8.97 -1.27 7.58
C TYR A 41 9.17 -2.44 6.61
N SER A 42 8.27 -2.66 5.68
CA SER A 42 8.39 -3.66 4.61
C SER A 42 9.57 -3.39 3.68
N TRP A 43 9.96 -2.13 3.54
CA TRP A 43 11.01 -1.69 2.62
C TRP A 43 12.44 -1.75 3.16
N ARG A 44 12.65 -2.14 4.43
CA ARG A 44 13.98 -2.12 5.07
C ARG A 44 15.10 -2.75 4.24
N PRO A 45 14.95 -3.97 3.71
CA PRO A 45 16.02 -4.59 2.94
C PRO A 45 16.31 -3.82 1.65
N GLN A 46 15.28 -3.33 0.96
CA GLN A 46 15.42 -2.57 -0.28
C GLN A 46 16.02 -1.19 -0.02
N MET A 47 15.64 -0.54 1.08
CA MET A 47 16.21 0.74 1.50
C MET A 47 17.71 0.63 1.73
N VAL A 48 18.16 -0.40 2.47
CA VAL A 48 19.58 -0.66 2.71
C VAL A 48 20.33 -0.97 1.39
N ALA A 49 19.74 -1.78 0.52
CA ALA A 49 20.33 -2.11 -0.76
C ALA A 49 20.49 -0.87 -1.65
N LEU A 50 19.48 -0.01 -1.71
CA LEU A 50 19.51 1.25 -2.46
C LEU A 50 20.53 2.24 -1.88
N ALA A 51 20.60 2.35 -0.55
CA ALA A 51 21.59 3.19 0.12
C ALA A 51 23.03 2.75 -0.20
N ASN A 52 23.30 1.45 -0.18
CA ASN A 52 24.60 0.89 -0.56
C ASN A 52 24.89 1.02 -2.07
N ALA A 53 23.86 1.22 -2.88
CA ALA A 53 23.98 1.53 -4.32
C ALA A 53 24.11 3.04 -4.61
N GLY A 54 24.20 3.91 -3.59
CA GLY A 54 24.42 5.35 -3.73
C GLY A 54 23.13 6.16 -3.90
N PHE A 55 21.98 5.65 -3.46
CA PHE A 55 20.73 6.39 -3.38
C PHE A 55 20.43 6.83 -1.94
N ARG A 56 19.67 7.89 -1.78
CA ARG A 56 18.94 8.15 -0.56
C ARG A 56 17.59 7.49 -0.65
N ALA A 57 17.40 6.37 0.05
CA ALA A 57 16.14 5.67 0.13
C ALA A 57 15.21 6.35 1.14
N VAL A 58 13.98 6.61 0.76
CA VAL A 58 12.94 7.26 1.58
C VAL A 58 11.66 6.46 1.47
N ALA A 59 11.09 6.03 2.60
CA ALA A 59 9.84 5.31 2.66
C ALA A 59 8.92 5.96 3.71
N PRO A 60 7.81 6.59 3.33
CA PRO A 60 6.80 7.05 4.27
C PRO A 60 5.90 5.90 4.73
N ASP A 61 5.24 6.05 5.87
CA ASP A 61 3.94 5.45 6.05
C ASP A 61 2.91 6.30 5.29
N MET A 62 2.09 5.67 4.46
CA MET A 62 1.05 6.39 3.71
C MET A 62 -0.07 6.84 4.66
N PRO A 63 -0.86 7.88 4.31
CA PRO A 63 -1.92 8.38 5.17
C PRO A 63 -2.87 7.30 5.67
N GLY A 64 -3.02 7.18 7.00
CA GLY A 64 -3.84 6.16 7.65
C GLY A 64 -3.16 4.81 7.87
N PHE A 65 -1.84 4.74 7.67
CA PHE A 65 -1.03 3.56 7.92
C PHE A 65 0.09 3.85 8.91
N GLY A 66 0.50 2.82 9.65
CA GLY A 66 1.60 2.91 10.58
C GLY A 66 1.45 4.05 11.58
N GLU A 67 2.43 4.93 11.64
CA GLU A 67 2.39 6.12 12.51
C GLU A 67 2.09 7.42 11.75
N THR A 68 1.50 7.35 10.58
CA THR A 68 1.02 8.49 9.82
C THR A 68 -0.47 8.73 10.07
N ASP A 69 -0.83 9.99 10.34
CA ASP A 69 -2.23 10.36 10.58
C ASP A 69 -3.13 9.97 9.40
N ALA A 70 -4.37 9.63 9.72
CA ALA A 70 -5.40 9.41 8.72
C ALA A 70 -5.84 10.75 8.09
N LEU A 71 -6.32 10.70 6.85
CA LEU A 71 -6.97 11.85 6.22
C LEU A 71 -8.31 12.13 6.93
N PRO A 72 -8.71 13.42 7.04
CA PRO A 72 -9.87 13.82 7.83
C PRO A 72 -11.19 13.19 7.42
N GLN A 73 -11.35 12.91 6.14
CA GLN A 73 -12.59 12.38 5.59
C GLN A 73 -12.33 11.16 4.70
N ILE A 74 -13.29 10.24 4.70
CA ILE A 74 -13.24 9.06 3.82
C ILE A 74 -13.08 9.49 2.34
N GLY A 75 -13.79 10.54 1.91
CA GLY A 75 -13.71 11.07 0.55
C GLY A 75 -12.34 11.61 0.13
N ASP A 76 -11.45 11.87 1.08
CA ASP A 76 -10.10 12.38 0.81
C ASP A 76 -9.15 11.29 0.30
N TYR A 77 -9.47 10.01 0.51
CA TYR A 77 -8.65 8.89 -0.01
C TYR A 77 -8.86 8.66 -1.51
N ASN A 78 -8.80 9.72 -2.30
CA ASN A 78 -8.93 9.67 -3.75
C ASN A 78 -7.60 9.94 -4.46
N ALA A 79 -7.51 9.55 -5.73
CA ALA A 79 -6.29 9.64 -6.54
C ALA A 79 -5.64 11.03 -6.53
N LYS A 80 -6.43 12.10 -6.63
CA LYS A 80 -5.91 13.48 -6.68
C LYS A 80 -5.34 13.91 -5.35
N ARG A 81 -6.02 13.58 -4.23
CA ARG A 81 -5.57 13.94 -2.89
C ARG A 81 -4.31 13.17 -2.50
N ILE A 82 -4.24 11.87 -2.81
CA ILE A 82 -3.04 11.06 -2.58
C ILE A 82 -1.88 11.55 -3.47
N ALA A 83 -2.13 11.88 -4.73
CA ALA A 83 -1.09 12.45 -5.59
C ALA A 83 -0.58 13.82 -5.07
N ALA A 84 -1.45 14.66 -4.54
CA ALA A 84 -1.04 15.93 -3.92
C ALA A 84 -0.17 15.70 -2.68
N PHE A 85 -0.52 14.75 -1.83
CA PHE A 85 0.30 14.34 -0.70
C PHE A 85 1.69 13.84 -1.18
N MET A 86 1.74 12.98 -2.20
CA MET A 86 3.00 12.49 -2.76
C MET A 86 3.83 13.63 -3.40
N GLN A 87 3.19 14.61 -4.04
CA GLN A 87 3.87 15.79 -4.56
C GLN A 87 4.53 16.60 -3.44
N ALA A 88 3.81 16.84 -2.35
CA ALA A 88 4.35 17.52 -1.18
C ALA A 88 5.49 16.74 -0.53
N LEU A 89 5.39 15.40 -0.49
CA LEU A 89 6.44 14.52 -0.01
C LEU A 89 7.71 14.61 -0.87
N VAL A 90 7.60 14.61 -2.20
CA VAL A 90 8.72 14.84 -3.12
C VAL A 90 9.29 16.25 -2.91
N GLY A 91 8.44 17.25 -2.70
CA GLY A 91 8.86 18.61 -2.34
C GLY A 91 9.72 18.65 -1.09
N HIS A 92 9.30 17.95 -0.04
CA HIS A 92 10.02 17.86 1.22
C HIS A 92 11.32 17.05 1.11
N THR A 93 11.28 15.88 0.52
CA THR A 93 12.39 14.92 0.52
C THR A 93 13.44 15.21 -0.55
N ASN A 94 13.06 15.79 -1.69
CA ASN A 94 13.94 16.04 -2.84
C ASN A 94 13.87 17.47 -3.39
N LYS A 95 13.31 18.42 -2.64
CA LYS A 95 13.18 19.83 -3.05
C LYS A 95 12.44 19.99 -4.39
N GLY A 96 11.47 19.14 -4.66
CA GLY A 96 10.69 19.15 -5.89
C GLY A 96 11.44 18.65 -7.15
N LYS A 97 12.61 18.03 -7.00
CA LYS A 97 13.31 17.38 -8.11
C LYS A 97 12.74 16.00 -8.37
N PRO A 98 12.84 15.47 -9.61
CA PRO A 98 12.39 14.12 -9.93
C PRO A 98 13.05 13.04 -9.06
N VAL A 99 12.32 11.97 -8.79
CA VAL A 99 12.74 10.84 -7.96
C VAL A 99 12.71 9.53 -8.74
N LEU A 100 13.49 8.53 -8.29
CA LEU A 100 13.22 7.13 -8.59
C LEU A 100 12.02 6.72 -7.72
N LEU A 101 10.85 6.47 -8.36
CA LEU A 101 9.62 6.10 -7.67
C LEU A 101 9.43 4.59 -7.72
N ILE A 102 9.20 3.97 -6.55
CA ILE A 102 9.04 2.52 -6.40
C ILE A 102 7.74 2.26 -5.66
N GLY A 103 6.88 1.41 -6.20
CA GLY A 103 5.59 1.08 -5.59
C GLY A 103 5.28 -0.40 -5.60
N HIS A 104 4.64 -0.88 -4.54
CA HIS A 104 4.16 -2.24 -4.39
C HIS A 104 2.69 -2.24 -3.99
N ASP A 105 1.89 -3.16 -4.53
CA ASP A 105 0.47 -3.35 -4.22
C ASP A 105 -0.33 -2.04 -4.35
N TRP A 106 -1.01 -1.53 -3.33
CA TRP A 106 -1.66 -0.21 -3.35
C TRP A 106 -0.70 0.94 -3.60
N GLY A 107 0.53 0.81 -3.12
CA GLY A 107 1.60 1.75 -3.45
C GLY A 107 1.91 1.81 -4.94
N ALA A 108 1.83 0.67 -5.65
CA ALA A 108 1.95 0.63 -7.10
C ALA A 108 0.81 1.38 -7.80
N ILE A 109 -0.43 1.22 -7.31
CA ILE A 109 -1.59 1.97 -7.83
C ILE A 109 -1.39 3.47 -7.64
N ASN A 110 -0.96 3.89 -6.44
CA ASN A 110 -0.67 5.29 -6.14
C ASN A 110 0.46 5.84 -7.03
N CYS A 111 1.51 5.06 -7.27
CA CYS A 111 2.60 5.44 -8.18
C CYS A 111 2.12 5.59 -9.63
N TRP A 112 1.26 4.69 -10.13
CA TRP A 112 0.67 4.83 -11.46
C TRP A 112 -0.15 6.10 -11.61
N GLN A 113 -0.93 6.47 -10.59
CA GLN A 113 -1.71 7.71 -10.57
C GLN A 113 -0.79 8.93 -10.50
N PHE A 114 0.23 8.87 -9.64
CA PHE A 114 1.17 9.95 -9.46
C PHE A 114 1.94 10.27 -10.75
N VAL A 115 2.47 9.27 -11.45
CA VAL A 115 3.21 9.51 -12.69
C VAL A 115 2.34 10.06 -13.82
N GLN A 116 1.03 9.77 -13.81
CA GLN A 116 0.10 10.32 -14.78
C GLN A 116 -0.22 11.79 -14.52
N LEU A 117 -0.27 12.20 -13.23
CA LEU A 117 -0.60 13.57 -12.83
C LEU A 117 0.65 14.46 -12.75
N HIS A 118 1.81 13.88 -12.41
CA HIS A 118 3.07 14.59 -12.17
C HIS A 118 4.25 13.87 -12.83
N PRO A 119 4.24 13.66 -14.16
CA PRO A 119 5.32 12.95 -14.85
C PRO A 119 6.69 13.67 -14.70
N GLU A 120 6.69 14.98 -14.51
CA GLU A 120 7.88 15.81 -14.31
C GLU A 120 8.61 15.53 -12.99
N LEU A 121 7.95 14.90 -12.02
CA LEU A 121 8.51 14.56 -10.72
C LEU A 121 9.02 13.10 -10.64
N VAL A 122 8.91 12.34 -11.73
CA VAL A 122 9.33 10.94 -11.77
C VAL A 122 10.43 10.75 -12.81
N GLU A 123 11.65 10.48 -12.35
CA GLU A 123 12.78 10.17 -13.25
C GLU A 123 12.70 8.75 -13.79
N ARG A 124 12.37 7.81 -12.88
CA ARG A 124 12.19 6.38 -13.20
C ARG A 124 11.10 5.81 -12.32
N LEU A 125 10.40 4.81 -12.84
CA LEU A 125 9.31 4.12 -12.15
C LEU A 125 9.58 2.62 -12.07
N VAL A 126 9.47 2.07 -10.86
CA VAL A 126 9.51 0.62 -10.60
C VAL A 126 8.19 0.21 -9.96
N ILE A 127 7.50 -0.72 -10.58
CA ILE A 127 6.20 -1.21 -10.11
C ILE A 127 6.28 -2.70 -9.83
N MET A 128 5.77 -3.09 -8.67
CA MET A 128 5.69 -4.50 -8.25
C MET A 128 4.24 -4.89 -8.00
N SER A 129 3.90 -6.11 -8.43
CA SER A 129 2.60 -6.80 -8.23
C SER A 129 1.42 -6.28 -9.05
N VAL A 130 1.30 -4.97 -9.32
CA VAL A 130 0.11 -4.38 -9.94
C VAL A 130 0.48 -3.65 -11.23
N PRO A 131 0.28 -4.28 -12.40
CA PRO A 131 0.55 -3.64 -13.69
C PRO A 131 -0.42 -2.48 -13.95
N LEU A 132 -0.03 -1.57 -14.85
CA LEU A 132 -0.94 -0.55 -15.36
C LEU A 132 -2.17 -1.21 -15.98
N ARG A 133 -3.34 -0.81 -15.53
CA ARG A 133 -4.61 -1.28 -16.10
C ARG A 133 -5.16 -0.23 -17.05
N PRO A 134 -5.69 -0.63 -18.21
CA PRO A 134 -6.42 0.30 -19.07
C PRO A 134 -7.65 0.83 -18.35
N VAL A 135 -8.07 2.02 -18.72
CA VAL A 135 -9.35 2.58 -18.27
C VAL A 135 -10.47 1.70 -18.77
N ALA A 136 -11.35 1.26 -17.87
CA ALA A 136 -12.53 0.50 -18.21
C ALA A 136 -13.75 1.42 -18.26
N ASP A 137 -14.71 1.11 -19.11
CA ASP A 137 -15.96 1.86 -19.24
C ASP A 137 -16.89 1.67 -18.03
N VAL A 138 -16.62 0.62 -17.23
CA VAL A 138 -17.40 0.27 -16.04
C VAL A 138 -16.52 0.42 -14.81
N PRO A 139 -17.02 1.03 -13.70
CA PRO A 139 -16.29 1.07 -12.45
C PRO A 139 -15.79 -0.30 -12.01
N PRO A 140 -14.54 -0.43 -11.55
CA PRO A 140 -13.95 -1.72 -11.17
C PRO A 140 -14.83 -2.51 -10.19
N ILE A 141 -15.49 -1.83 -9.26
CA ILE A 141 -16.35 -2.50 -8.27
C ILE A 141 -17.60 -3.15 -8.88
N GLU A 142 -18.20 -2.51 -9.88
CA GLU A 142 -19.37 -3.07 -10.58
C GLU A 142 -18.99 -4.34 -11.35
N PHE A 143 -17.84 -4.29 -12.04
CA PHE A 143 -17.28 -5.48 -12.68
C PHE A 143 -17.03 -6.62 -11.68
N LEU A 144 -16.38 -6.31 -10.54
CA LEU A 144 -16.06 -7.32 -9.51
C LEU A 144 -17.32 -7.91 -8.89
N ARG A 145 -18.32 -7.10 -8.57
CA ARG A 145 -19.61 -7.58 -8.05
C ARG A 145 -20.30 -8.53 -9.03
N GLY A 146 -20.29 -8.20 -10.33
CA GLY A 146 -20.84 -9.08 -11.35
C GLY A 146 -20.05 -10.37 -11.53
N TYR A 147 -18.72 -10.28 -11.52
CA TYR A 147 -17.84 -11.43 -11.73
C TYR A 147 -17.85 -12.43 -10.56
N PHE A 148 -17.81 -11.94 -9.32
CA PHE A 148 -17.81 -12.80 -8.13
C PHE A 148 -19.20 -13.22 -7.69
N ALA A 149 -20.25 -12.44 -8.05
CA ALA A 149 -21.64 -12.71 -7.71
C ALA A 149 -21.83 -13.06 -6.23
N ASP A 150 -22.21 -14.29 -5.91
CA ASP A 150 -22.42 -14.78 -4.54
C ASP A 150 -21.11 -15.25 -3.86
N ASN A 151 -19.97 -15.19 -4.56
CA ASN A 151 -18.70 -15.55 -3.95
C ASN A 151 -18.04 -14.36 -3.25
N PHE A 152 -17.46 -14.63 -2.11
CA PHE A 152 -16.69 -13.63 -1.36
C PHE A 152 -15.47 -13.16 -2.17
N PHE A 153 -15.31 -11.84 -2.23
CA PHE A 153 -14.11 -11.20 -2.74
C PHE A 153 -13.75 -10.00 -1.86
N TYR A 154 -12.52 -9.95 -1.36
CA TYR A 154 -12.11 -8.97 -0.33
C TYR A 154 -12.31 -7.50 -0.76
N GLN A 155 -12.08 -7.15 -2.03
CA GLN A 155 -12.27 -5.77 -2.49
C GLN A 155 -13.74 -5.36 -2.51
N VAL A 156 -14.67 -6.31 -2.69
CA VAL A 156 -16.11 -6.07 -2.54
C VAL A 156 -16.48 -5.97 -1.07
N TYR A 157 -15.87 -6.80 -0.22
CA TYR A 157 -16.06 -6.76 1.23
C TYR A 157 -15.64 -5.42 1.84
N PHE A 158 -14.58 -4.81 1.35
CA PHE A 158 -14.10 -3.49 1.78
C PHE A 158 -14.99 -2.31 1.35
N GLN A 159 -16.04 -2.55 0.56
CA GLN A 159 -16.93 -1.46 0.14
C GLN A 159 -17.92 -1.01 1.22
N GLU A 160 -18.12 -1.82 2.25
CA GLU A 160 -18.98 -1.49 3.38
C GLU A 160 -18.12 -0.94 4.52
N PRO A 161 -18.12 0.38 4.75
CA PRO A 161 -17.28 0.98 5.78
C PRO A 161 -17.59 0.43 7.17
N GLY A 162 -16.57 0.17 7.97
CA GLY A 162 -16.67 -0.33 9.33
C GLY A 162 -16.79 -1.86 9.45
N VAL A 163 -17.08 -2.59 8.38
CA VAL A 163 -17.28 -4.05 8.44
C VAL A 163 -15.95 -4.80 8.48
N ALA A 164 -15.08 -4.54 7.52
CA ALA A 164 -13.76 -5.16 7.47
C ALA A 164 -12.88 -4.68 8.63
N GLU A 165 -12.94 -3.39 8.95
CA GLU A 165 -12.22 -2.78 10.06
C GLU A 165 -12.60 -3.45 11.40
N ALA A 166 -13.89 -3.62 11.67
CA ALA A 166 -14.33 -4.26 12.91
C ALA A 166 -13.83 -5.71 13.03
N GLU A 167 -13.77 -6.46 11.92
CA GLU A 167 -13.21 -7.81 11.92
C GLU A 167 -11.71 -7.79 12.21
N PHE A 168 -10.94 -6.93 11.52
CA PHE A 168 -9.48 -6.92 11.61
C PHE A 168 -8.98 -6.29 12.89
N ASP A 169 -9.64 -5.25 13.39
CA ASP A 169 -9.32 -4.63 14.68
C ASP A 169 -9.64 -5.58 15.85
N ALA A 170 -10.59 -6.50 15.68
CA ALA A 170 -10.88 -7.53 16.69
C ALA A 170 -9.81 -8.64 16.72
N ASP A 171 -9.17 -8.96 15.58
CA ASP A 171 -8.11 -9.98 15.47
C ASP A 171 -7.00 -9.55 14.50
N PRO A 172 -6.20 -8.53 14.86
CA PRO A 172 -5.11 -8.02 14.03
C PRO A 172 -4.06 -9.10 13.73
N GLU A 173 -3.76 -9.95 14.71
CA GLU A 173 -2.79 -11.03 14.54
C GLU A 173 -3.30 -12.09 13.56
N GLY A 174 -4.57 -12.45 13.66
CA GLY A 174 -5.19 -13.44 12.78
C GLY A 174 -5.14 -13.02 11.31
N ILE A 175 -5.53 -11.78 11.00
CA ILE A 175 -5.47 -11.28 9.62
C ILE A 175 -4.04 -11.16 9.11
N LEU A 176 -3.10 -10.59 9.89
CA LEU A 176 -1.71 -10.43 9.45
C LEU A 176 -1.03 -11.78 9.24
N ARG A 177 -1.17 -12.74 10.15
CA ARG A 177 -0.63 -14.10 9.97
C ARG A 177 -1.24 -14.79 8.75
N ALA A 178 -2.53 -14.62 8.51
CA ALA A 178 -3.20 -15.23 7.38
C ALA A 178 -2.75 -14.66 6.03
N LEU A 179 -2.36 -13.38 5.98
CA LEU A 179 -1.89 -12.72 4.77
C LEU A 179 -0.37 -12.83 4.59
N TYR A 180 0.42 -12.70 5.66
CA TYR A 180 1.88 -12.76 5.60
C TYR A 180 2.38 -14.20 5.52
N CYS A 181 1.97 -14.93 4.49
CA CYS A 181 2.45 -16.28 4.21
C CYS A 181 2.50 -16.53 2.71
N SER A 182 3.38 -17.43 2.28
CA SER A 182 3.46 -17.81 0.89
C SER A 182 2.27 -18.72 0.48
N PRO A 183 1.97 -18.85 -0.82
CA PRO A 183 0.97 -19.78 -1.31
C PRO A 183 1.20 -21.23 -0.86
N ASP A 184 2.48 -21.63 -0.68
CA ASP A 184 2.87 -22.96 -0.28
C ASP A 184 2.88 -23.18 1.24
N THR A 185 2.60 -22.14 2.03
CA THR A 185 2.54 -22.28 3.50
C THR A 185 1.39 -23.21 3.88
N PRO A 186 1.65 -24.33 4.58
CA PRO A 186 0.60 -25.22 5.03
C PRO A 186 -0.41 -24.49 5.93
N ARG A 187 -1.70 -24.66 5.63
CA ARG A 187 -2.80 -24.03 6.37
C ARG A 187 -3.76 -25.07 6.93
N HIS A 188 -4.41 -24.73 8.01
CA HIS A 188 -5.65 -25.40 8.40
C HIS A 188 -6.76 -25.03 7.38
N PRO A 189 -7.74 -25.90 7.15
CA PRO A 189 -8.87 -25.54 6.32
C PRO A 189 -9.55 -24.26 6.83
N PRO A 190 -10.05 -23.39 5.93
CA PRO A 190 -10.86 -22.27 6.36
C PRO A 190 -12.14 -22.77 7.07
N VAL A 191 -12.64 -21.96 8.00
CA VAL A 191 -13.88 -22.28 8.75
C VAL A 191 -15.14 -21.85 8.02
N LEU A 192 -14.99 -20.97 7.00
CA LEU A 192 -16.04 -20.50 6.12
C LEU A 192 -15.72 -20.87 4.67
N GLY A 193 -16.74 -21.18 3.89
CA GLY A 193 -16.64 -21.37 2.44
C GLY A 193 -16.57 -20.06 1.66
N LYS A 194 -16.73 -20.15 0.36
CA LYS A 194 -16.66 -19.00 -0.54
C LYS A 194 -17.98 -18.23 -0.67
N ALA A 195 -19.11 -18.83 -0.31
CA ALA A 195 -20.41 -18.20 -0.49
C ALA A 195 -20.64 -17.07 0.51
N LEU A 196 -21.18 -15.95 0.05
CA LEU A 196 -21.58 -14.83 0.92
C LEU A 196 -22.72 -15.21 1.86
N SER A 197 -23.59 -16.14 1.43
CA SER A 197 -24.71 -16.67 2.21
C SER A 197 -24.28 -17.38 3.51
N GLU A 198 -23.01 -17.78 3.62
CA GLU A 198 -22.46 -18.35 4.87
C GLU A 198 -22.20 -17.28 5.94
N GLY A 199 -22.29 -16.01 5.59
CA GLY A 199 -21.96 -14.89 6.48
C GLY A 199 -20.47 -14.82 6.84
N GLY A 200 -20.14 -14.04 7.88
CA GLY A 200 -18.78 -13.86 8.37
C GLY A 200 -17.87 -13.09 7.43
N GLY A 201 -16.66 -12.83 7.88
CA GLY A 201 -15.68 -12.00 7.19
C GLY A 201 -14.59 -12.76 6.45
N TRP A 202 -13.47 -12.12 6.25
CA TRP A 202 -12.36 -12.64 5.46
C TRP A 202 -11.45 -13.61 6.22
N ILE A 203 -11.18 -13.34 7.50
CA ILE A 203 -10.28 -14.17 8.34
C ILE A 203 -10.73 -15.63 8.32
N GLY A 204 -12.04 -15.87 8.51
CA GLY A 204 -12.60 -17.21 8.48
C GLY A 204 -12.48 -17.95 7.15
N ARG A 205 -12.24 -17.21 6.04
CA ARG A 205 -12.09 -17.75 4.68
C ARG A 205 -10.64 -17.97 4.25
N LEU A 206 -9.68 -17.40 4.98
CA LEU A 206 -8.25 -17.50 4.62
C LEU A 206 -7.60 -18.81 5.06
N GLY A 207 -8.09 -19.41 6.14
CA GLY A 207 -7.42 -20.54 6.81
C GLY A 207 -6.17 -20.10 7.57
N VAL A 208 -5.96 -20.68 8.74
CA VAL A 208 -4.85 -20.32 9.63
C VAL A 208 -3.57 -21.02 9.18
N PRO A 209 -2.45 -20.31 9.00
CA PRO A 209 -1.15 -20.94 8.74
C PRO A 209 -0.76 -21.89 9.88
N LYS A 210 -0.27 -23.10 9.54
CA LYS A 210 0.22 -24.09 10.51
C LYS A 210 1.61 -23.75 11.03
N VAL A 211 2.35 -22.97 10.25
CA VAL A 211 3.72 -22.56 10.57
C VAL A 211 3.89 -21.12 10.12
N GLN A 212 4.68 -20.36 10.88
CA GLN A 212 5.08 -19.02 10.47
C GLN A 212 6.13 -19.13 9.36
N PRO A 213 6.03 -18.36 8.25
CA PRO A 213 7.06 -18.36 7.21
C PRO A 213 8.41 -17.94 7.79
N GLY A 214 9.49 -18.55 7.32
CA GLY A 214 10.83 -18.26 7.86
C GLY A 214 11.33 -16.83 7.63
N TRP A 215 10.69 -16.08 6.72
CA TRP A 215 11.01 -14.67 6.48
C TRP A 215 10.29 -13.70 7.44
N LEU A 216 9.21 -14.14 8.10
CA LEU A 216 8.45 -13.35 9.07
C LEU A 216 8.89 -13.73 10.49
N SER A 217 9.81 -12.99 11.09
CA SER A 217 10.18 -13.21 12.49
C SER A 217 9.07 -12.70 13.44
N ASP A 218 9.11 -13.17 14.70
CA ASP A 218 8.18 -12.69 15.74
C ASP A 218 8.34 -11.17 15.97
N GLU A 219 9.57 -10.65 15.87
CA GLU A 219 9.86 -9.23 15.98
C GLU A 219 9.22 -8.44 14.82
N MET A 220 9.30 -8.96 13.58
CA MET A 220 8.66 -8.34 12.43
C MET A 220 7.14 -8.31 12.59
N LEU A 221 6.55 -9.41 13.01
CA LEU A 221 5.11 -9.48 13.25
C LEU A 221 4.69 -8.51 14.36
N ALA A 222 5.45 -8.46 15.46
CA ALA A 222 5.20 -7.53 16.55
C ALA A 222 5.24 -6.06 16.09
N TYR A 223 6.18 -5.71 15.19
CA TYR A 223 6.24 -4.36 14.61
C TYR A 223 4.98 -4.02 13.82
N TYR A 224 4.53 -4.92 12.94
CA TYR A 224 3.30 -4.70 12.18
C TYR A 224 2.07 -4.62 13.08
N LEU A 225 1.97 -5.48 14.11
CA LEU A 225 0.89 -5.43 15.08
C LEU A 225 0.85 -4.09 15.83
N ASP A 226 2.01 -3.56 16.19
CA ASP A 226 2.09 -2.26 16.85
C ASP A 226 1.68 -1.12 15.92
N ALA A 227 2.13 -1.15 14.67
CA ALA A 227 1.74 -0.19 13.65
C ALA A 227 0.20 -0.17 13.47
N TYR A 228 -0.44 -1.35 13.40
CA TYR A 228 -1.89 -1.45 13.25
C TYR A 228 -2.68 -1.12 14.53
N ARG A 229 -2.09 -1.30 15.71
CA ARG A 229 -2.69 -0.78 16.96
C ARG A 229 -2.78 0.74 16.96
N HIS A 230 -1.83 1.40 16.30
CA HIS A 230 -1.82 2.84 16.18
C HIS A 230 -2.81 3.34 15.12
N SER A 231 -2.72 2.81 13.88
CA SER A 231 -3.55 3.28 12.76
C SER A 231 -4.94 2.67 12.68
N GLY A 232 -5.16 1.48 13.27
CA GLY A 232 -6.28 0.62 12.92
C GLY A 232 -6.21 0.13 11.47
N PHE A 233 -7.24 -0.56 11.01
CA PHE A 233 -7.34 -1.04 9.63
C PHE A 233 -8.22 -0.14 8.74
N ALA A 234 -8.67 1.02 9.23
CA ALA A 234 -9.56 1.91 8.50
C ALA A 234 -8.92 2.55 7.25
N GLY A 235 -7.62 2.89 7.30
CA GLY A 235 -6.93 3.55 6.20
C GLY A 235 -7.05 2.82 4.87
N GLU A 236 -7.20 1.50 4.89
CA GLU A 236 -7.26 0.68 3.70
C GLU A 236 -8.65 0.43 3.14
N SER A 237 -9.58 -0.02 3.97
CA SER A 237 -10.95 -0.27 3.51
C SER A 237 -11.52 0.99 2.87
N ILE A 238 -11.16 2.15 3.42
CA ILE A 238 -11.49 3.47 2.89
C ILE A 238 -10.79 3.71 1.54
N THR A 239 -9.47 3.48 1.43
CA THR A 239 -8.71 3.67 0.18
C THR A 239 -9.24 2.78 -0.93
N THR A 240 -9.42 1.47 -0.63
CA THR A 240 -9.99 0.51 -1.57
C THR A 240 -11.42 0.86 -1.95
N GLY A 241 -12.23 1.24 -0.96
CA GLY A 241 -13.64 1.57 -1.18
C GLY A 241 -13.82 2.74 -2.14
N ILE A 242 -13.09 3.83 -1.96
CA ILE A 242 -13.22 5.02 -2.79
C ILE A 242 -12.65 4.81 -4.18
N TRP A 243 -11.44 4.27 -4.28
CA TRP A 243 -10.81 4.03 -5.57
C TRP A 243 -11.66 3.13 -6.47
N MET A 244 -12.23 2.08 -5.89
CA MET A 244 -13.09 1.15 -6.64
C MET A 244 -14.41 1.77 -7.10
N ARG A 245 -14.97 2.71 -6.34
CA ARG A 245 -16.24 3.41 -6.68
C ARG A 245 -16.03 4.50 -7.71
N THR A 246 -14.93 5.21 -7.65
CA THR A 246 -14.66 6.36 -8.53
C THR A 246 -14.06 5.97 -9.87
N GLY A 247 -13.65 4.69 -10.00
CA GLY A 247 -13.05 4.17 -11.23
C GLY A 247 -11.69 4.78 -11.56
N GLY A 248 -11.03 5.40 -10.55
CA GLY A 248 -9.87 6.26 -10.73
C GLY A 248 -10.00 6.96 -12.08
N ASN A 249 -10.44 8.19 -12.15
CA ASN A 249 -10.52 8.92 -13.42
C ASN A 249 -9.10 9.01 -14.01
N PHE A 250 -8.67 7.93 -14.64
CA PHE A 250 -7.46 7.91 -15.44
C PHE A 250 -7.70 8.84 -16.61
N CYS A 251 -7.09 10.00 -16.55
CA CYS A 251 -7.03 10.87 -17.70
C CYS A 251 -6.48 10.05 -18.89
N HIS A 252 -7.06 10.20 -20.07
CA HIS A 252 -6.56 9.61 -21.33
C HIS A 252 -5.21 10.24 -21.76
N CYS A 253 -4.34 10.53 -20.81
CA CYS A 253 -3.01 11.00 -21.10
C CYS A 253 -2.15 9.81 -21.48
N ALA A 254 -1.90 9.68 -22.78
CA ALA A 254 -0.81 8.83 -23.28
C ALA A 254 0.45 9.20 -22.50
N ILE A 255 1.12 8.22 -21.91
CA ILE A 255 2.45 8.42 -21.31
C ILE A 255 3.32 8.98 -22.44
N PRO A 256 3.90 10.17 -22.28
CA PRO A 256 4.78 10.69 -23.30
C PRO A 256 5.93 9.69 -23.52
N SER A 257 6.06 9.19 -24.73
CA SER A 257 6.99 8.12 -25.12
C SER A 257 8.47 8.50 -25.06
N SER A 258 8.82 9.66 -24.50
CA SER A 258 10.15 10.20 -24.67
C SER A 258 11.17 9.90 -23.57
N ASN A 259 10.79 9.44 -22.36
CA ASN A 259 11.80 9.23 -21.31
C ASN A 259 11.51 8.12 -20.26
N ALA A 260 10.43 7.36 -20.35
CA ALA A 260 10.21 6.26 -19.40
C ALA A 260 10.80 4.95 -19.95
N GLN A 261 11.96 4.56 -19.48
CA GLN A 261 12.42 3.18 -19.59
C GLN A 261 11.62 2.34 -18.58
N CYS A 262 10.55 1.68 -19.05
CA CYS A 262 9.90 0.63 -18.29
C CYS A 262 10.81 -0.60 -18.27
N CYS A 263 11.39 -0.91 -17.11
CA CYS A 263 11.96 -2.24 -16.86
C CYS A 263 10.83 -3.13 -16.33
N PHE A 264 10.42 -4.13 -17.14
CA PHE A 264 9.54 -5.21 -16.72
C PHE A 264 10.30 -6.27 -15.94
#